data_e946cca8b86f8d08fe4e7d4403973663
#
_entry.id   e946cca8b86f8d08fe4e7d4403973663
#
_cell.length_a   1.000
_cell.length_b   1.000
_cell.length_c   1.000
_cell.angle_alpha   90.00
_cell.angle_beta   90.00
_cell.angle_gamma   90.00
#
_symmetry.space_group_name_H-M   'P 1'
#
loop_
_entity.id
_entity.type
_entity.pdbx_description
1 polymer ?
#
loop_
_entity_poly.entity_id
_entity_poly.type
_entity_poly.pdbx_seq_one_letter_code
_entity_poly.pdbx_strand_id
1 'polypeptide(L)'
;MPAKSKALSPRLIYAAMTALDERGGEMSGREVVEEVERRVHLDDWAMAHYKDGSVRWRVILSFMSLYATKVGFLIKEKGRWYLTTVGKQALDLGQEEFDRLVETGYREWKLKNRQ
;
A
#
# COMPACT_ATOMS: atom_id res chain seq x y z
N MET A 1 -3.65 -13.30 9.29
CA MET A 1 -4.50 -12.31 8.62
C MET A 1 -5.67 -13.01 7.96
N PRO A 2 -6.90 -12.47 8.05
CA PRO A 2 -8.06 -13.08 7.39
C PRO A 2 -7.85 -13.21 5.87
N ALA A 3 -8.48 -14.22 5.27
CA ALA A 3 -8.35 -14.48 3.83
C ALA A 3 -8.76 -13.27 2.97
N LYS A 4 -9.82 -12.56 3.35
CA LYS A 4 -10.29 -11.38 2.62
C LYS A 4 -9.26 -10.26 2.64
N SER A 5 -8.63 -10.04 3.79
CA SER A 5 -7.57 -9.03 3.92
C SER A 5 -6.37 -9.41 3.08
N LYS A 6 -6.01 -10.70 3.09
CA LYS A 6 -4.88 -11.23 2.32
C LYS A 6 -5.07 -11.06 0.82
N ALA A 7 -6.30 -11.21 0.35
CA ALA A 7 -6.62 -11.04 -1.06
C ALA A 7 -6.66 -9.58 -1.47
N LEU A 8 -7.14 -8.71 -0.59
CA LEU A 8 -7.34 -7.28 -0.87
C LEU A 8 -6.05 -6.48 -0.75
N SER A 9 -5.20 -6.78 0.24
CA SER A 9 -4.01 -6.00 0.55
C SER A 9 -3.10 -5.75 -0.66
N PRO A 10 -2.72 -6.78 -1.44
CA PRO A 10 -1.83 -6.53 -2.60
C PRO A 10 -2.48 -5.66 -3.66
N ARG A 11 -3.79 -5.78 -3.84
CA ARG A 11 -4.50 -4.97 -4.83
C ARG A 11 -4.51 -3.50 -4.44
N LEU A 12 -4.68 -3.22 -3.15
CA LEU A 12 -4.70 -1.85 -2.64
C LEU A 12 -3.35 -1.17 -2.81
N ILE A 13 -2.28 -1.81 -2.34
CA ILE A 13 -0.96 -1.18 -2.40
C ILE A 13 -0.46 -1.06 -3.85
N TYR A 14 -0.72 -2.06 -4.67
CA TYR A 14 -0.32 -2.00 -6.07
C TYR A 14 -1.03 -0.88 -6.81
N ALA A 15 -2.34 -0.69 -6.56
CA ALA A 15 -3.11 0.41 -7.14
C ALA A 15 -2.56 1.77 -6.70
N ALA A 16 -2.23 1.90 -5.42
CA ALA A 16 -1.65 3.15 -4.89
C ALA A 16 -0.33 3.48 -5.57
N MET A 17 0.55 2.49 -5.68
CA MET A 17 1.87 2.70 -6.26
C MET A 17 1.79 2.96 -7.76
N THR A 18 0.86 2.29 -8.45
CA THR A 18 0.62 2.52 -9.89
C THR A 18 0.13 3.93 -10.12
N ALA A 19 -0.79 4.43 -9.28
CA ALA A 19 -1.28 5.80 -9.37
C ALA A 19 -0.13 6.80 -9.20
N LEU A 20 0.74 6.56 -8.22
CA LEU A 20 1.92 7.40 -8.01
C LEU A 20 2.80 7.44 -9.25
N ASP A 21 3.06 6.28 -9.84
CA ASP A 21 3.90 6.18 -11.03
C ASP A 21 3.31 6.98 -12.20
N GLU A 22 2.01 6.88 -12.39
CA GLU A 22 1.31 7.60 -13.47
C GLU A 22 1.33 9.12 -13.26
N ARG A 23 1.46 9.56 -12.02
CA ARG A 23 1.48 10.99 -11.67
C ARG A 23 2.89 11.54 -11.49
N GLY A 24 3.88 10.84 -12.00
CA GLY A 24 5.27 11.32 -11.95
C GLY A 24 5.99 11.02 -10.65
N GLY A 25 5.42 10.16 -9.81
CA GLY A 25 6.09 9.67 -8.61
C GLY A 25 5.69 10.33 -7.31
N GLU A 26 4.79 11.33 -7.32
CA GLU A 26 4.34 11.93 -6.07
C GLU A 26 2.88 12.37 -6.13
N MET A 27 2.20 12.29 -5.01
CA MET A 27 0.82 12.71 -4.83
C MET A 27 0.58 13.01 -3.36
N SER A 28 -0.46 13.76 -3.05
CA SER A 28 -0.91 13.85 -1.66
C SER A 28 -1.50 12.51 -1.23
N GLY A 29 -1.42 12.19 0.05
CA GLY A 29 -2.03 10.96 0.57
C GLY A 29 -3.52 10.90 0.30
N ARG A 30 -4.20 12.04 0.36
CA ARG A 30 -5.63 12.15 0.05
C ARG A 30 -5.91 11.73 -1.40
N GLU A 31 -5.12 12.22 -2.34
CA GLU A 31 -5.27 11.86 -3.75
C GLU A 31 -5.00 10.38 -3.98
N VAL A 32 -4.01 9.81 -3.27
CA VAL A 32 -3.73 8.37 -3.36
C VAL A 32 -4.95 7.56 -2.94
N VAL A 33 -5.56 7.92 -1.80
CA VAL A 33 -6.76 7.23 -1.30
C VAL A 33 -7.89 7.30 -2.33
N GLU A 34 -8.11 8.48 -2.91
CA GLU A 34 -9.15 8.67 -3.93
C GLU A 34 -8.89 7.80 -5.17
N GLU A 35 -7.63 7.71 -5.60
CA GLU A 35 -7.28 6.89 -6.76
C GLU A 35 -7.47 5.40 -6.48
N VAL A 36 -7.11 4.94 -5.29
CA VAL A 36 -7.30 3.53 -4.91
C VAL A 36 -8.79 3.20 -4.89
N GLU A 37 -9.60 4.08 -4.30
CA GLU A 37 -11.06 3.88 -4.25
C GLU A 37 -11.65 3.73 -5.66
N ARG A 38 -11.14 4.50 -6.61
CA ARG A 38 -11.63 4.47 -7.99
C ARG A 38 -11.16 3.22 -8.75
N ARG A 39 -9.99 2.69 -8.42
CA ARG A 39 -9.33 1.63 -9.20
C ARG A 39 -9.62 0.21 -8.70
N VAL A 40 -9.91 0.06 -7.42
CA VAL A 40 -10.07 -1.26 -6.79
C VAL A 40 -11.53 -1.52 -6.50
N HIS A 41 -12.03 -2.71 -6.86
CA HIS A 41 -13.37 -3.11 -6.46
C HIS A 41 -13.40 -3.33 -4.95
N LEU A 42 -14.28 -2.62 -4.26
CA LEU A 42 -14.40 -2.66 -2.81
C LEU A 42 -15.78 -3.21 -2.46
N ASP A 43 -15.81 -4.43 -1.96
CA ASP A 43 -17.06 -5.08 -1.58
C ASP A 43 -17.55 -4.58 -0.21
N ASP A 44 -18.68 -5.10 0.24
CA ASP A 44 -19.27 -4.69 1.52
C ASP A 44 -18.33 -4.92 2.70
N TRP A 45 -17.56 -6.01 2.65
CA TRP A 45 -16.59 -6.29 3.71
C TRP A 45 -15.51 -5.21 3.76
N ALA A 46 -14.99 -4.82 2.60
CA ALA A 46 -13.96 -3.78 2.51
C ALA A 46 -14.49 -2.41 2.95
N MET A 47 -15.75 -2.11 2.64
CA MET A 47 -16.36 -0.83 2.94
C MET A 47 -16.88 -0.72 4.38
N ALA A 48 -16.86 -1.82 5.14
CA ALA A 48 -17.36 -1.82 6.51
C ALA A 48 -16.56 -0.90 7.41
N HIS A 49 -17.21 -0.37 8.44
CA HIS A 49 -16.58 0.54 9.41
C HIS A 49 -16.26 -0.19 10.70
N TYR A 50 -15.12 0.16 11.29
CA TYR A 50 -14.80 -0.24 12.65
C TYR A 50 -15.56 0.63 13.65
N LYS A 51 -15.50 0.30 14.93
CA LYS A 51 -16.19 1.05 15.99
C LYS A 51 -15.81 2.52 16.04
N ASP A 52 -14.57 2.82 15.69
CA ASP A 52 -14.08 4.21 15.69
C ASP A 52 -14.46 5.00 14.44
N GLY A 53 -15.21 4.38 13.53
CA GLY A 53 -15.66 5.02 12.30
C GLY A 53 -14.70 4.87 11.12
N SER A 54 -13.50 4.32 11.32
CA SER A 54 -12.56 4.14 10.21
C SER A 54 -13.05 3.04 9.27
N VAL A 55 -12.77 3.21 7.97
CA VAL A 55 -13.22 2.30 6.92
C VAL A 55 -12.16 1.21 6.74
N ARG A 56 -12.61 -0.05 6.72
CA ARG A 56 -11.71 -1.21 6.73
C ARG A 56 -10.62 -1.16 5.65
N TRP A 57 -11.00 -0.93 4.39
CA TRP A 57 -10.00 -0.94 3.33
C TRP A 57 -8.95 0.18 3.47
N ARG A 58 -9.35 1.31 4.03
CA ARG A 58 -8.42 2.42 4.26
C ARG A 58 -7.40 2.09 5.34
N VAL A 59 -7.83 1.38 6.37
CA VAL A 59 -6.93 0.90 7.43
C VAL A 59 -5.94 -0.10 6.85
N ILE A 60 -6.41 -1.03 6.01
CA ILE A 60 -5.55 -2.01 5.36
C ILE A 60 -4.51 -1.30 4.47
N LEU A 61 -4.96 -0.35 3.66
CA LEU A 61 -4.05 0.43 2.81
C LEU A 61 -3.00 1.15 3.65
N SER A 62 -3.40 1.73 4.78
CA SER A 62 -2.48 2.42 5.67
C SER A 62 -1.37 1.48 6.15
N PHE A 63 -1.73 0.26 6.59
CA PHE A 63 -0.73 -0.74 7.00
C PHE A 63 0.17 -1.15 5.84
N MET A 64 -0.42 -1.38 4.66
CA MET A 64 0.39 -1.78 3.50
C MET A 64 1.35 -0.67 3.09
N SER A 65 0.91 0.59 3.17
CA SER A 65 1.80 1.71 2.86
C SER A 65 2.95 1.81 3.87
N LEU A 66 2.67 1.52 5.14
CA LEU A 66 3.72 1.48 6.15
C LEU A 66 4.77 0.42 5.80
N TYR A 67 4.31 -0.78 5.43
CA TYR A 67 5.23 -1.86 5.03
C TYR A 67 6.08 -1.43 3.83
N ALA A 68 5.47 -0.78 2.84
CA ALA A 68 6.18 -0.28 1.66
C ALA A 68 7.25 0.74 2.04
N THR A 69 7.00 1.60 3.05
CA THR A 69 8.02 2.55 3.51
C THR A 69 9.18 1.83 4.18
N LYS A 70 8.90 0.77 4.95
CA LYS A 70 9.95 0.03 5.66
C LYS A 70 10.88 -0.71 4.69
N VAL A 71 10.37 -1.14 3.54
CA VAL A 71 11.23 -1.79 2.54
C VAL A 71 11.86 -0.82 1.54
N GLY A 72 11.60 0.48 1.69
CA GLY A 72 12.24 1.50 0.86
C GLY A 72 11.57 1.77 -0.47
N PHE A 73 10.34 1.28 -0.70
CA PHE A 73 9.62 1.50 -1.95
C PHE A 73 8.84 2.80 -1.98
N LEU A 74 8.56 3.36 -0.81
CA LEU A 74 7.70 4.52 -0.65
C LEU A 74 8.26 5.43 0.43
N ILE A 75 8.12 6.74 0.23
CA ILE A 75 8.41 7.73 1.27
C ILE A 75 7.10 8.49 1.53
N LYS A 76 6.74 8.63 2.81
CA LYS A 76 5.58 9.41 3.23
C LYS A 76 6.07 10.55 4.11
N GLU A 77 5.83 11.77 3.67
CA GLU A 77 6.33 12.93 4.39
C GLU A 77 5.36 14.10 4.24
N LYS A 78 4.95 14.67 5.35
CA LYS A 78 4.09 15.87 5.40
C LYS A 78 2.84 15.74 4.53
N GLY A 79 2.19 14.58 4.61
CA GLY A 79 0.95 14.32 3.88
C GLY A 79 1.14 13.99 2.40
N ARG A 80 2.36 13.83 1.94
CA ARG A 80 2.65 13.46 0.55
C ARG A 80 3.33 12.11 0.48
N TRP A 81 3.08 11.42 -0.61
CA TRP A 81 3.65 10.10 -0.89
C TRP A 81 4.57 10.21 -2.10
N TYR A 82 5.73 9.57 -2.01
CA TYR A 82 6.74 9.58 -3.07
C TYR A 82 7.14 8.16 -3.41
N LEU A 83 7.02 7.80 -4.68
CA LEU A 83 7.51 6.52 -5.19
C LEU A 83 9.03 6.62 -5.35
N THR A 84 9.77 5.71 -4.72
CA THR A 84 11.22 5.70 -4.85
C THR A 84 11.65 5.01 -6.13
N THR A 85 12.93 5.18 -6.51
CA THR A 85 13.49 4.48 -7.67
C THR A 85 13.39 2.96 -7.49
N VAL A 86 13.73 2.47 -6.29
CA VAL A 86 13.63 1.04 -5.97
C VAL A 86 12.17 0.57 -6.02
N GLY A 87 11.25 1.40 -5.54
CA GLY A 87 9.83 1.11 -5.61
C GLY A 87 9.32 1.02 -7.04
N LYS A 88 9.77 1.92 -7.90
CA LYS A 88 9.42 1.89 -9.33
C LYS A 88 9.93 0.60 -10.00
N GLN A 89 11.15 0.21 -9.70
CA GLN A 89 11.72 -1.03 -10.23
C GLN A 89 10.90 -2.25 -9.80
N ALA A 90 10.52 -2.29 -8.52
CA ALA A 90 9.69 -3.37 -8.01
C ALA A 90 8.29 -3.37 -8.64
N LEU A 91 7.71 -2.18 -8.82
CA LEU A 91 6.40 -2.01 -9.42
C LEU A 91 6.37 -2.57 -10.85
N ASP A 92 7.45 -2.36 -11.61
CA ASP A 92 7.55 -2.81 -13.00
C ASP A 92 7.57 -4.34 -13.13
N LEU A 93 7.79 -5.07 -12.05
CA LEU A 93 7.77 -6.53 -12.06
C LEU A 93 6.36 -7.12 -12.01
N GLY A 94 5.35 -6.30 -11.79
CA GLY A 94 3.96 -6.73 -11.71
C GLY A 94 3.46 -6.92 -10.29
N GLN A 95 2.15 -7.04 -10.14
CA GLN A 95 1.50 -7.04 -8.82
C GLN A 95 1.98 -8.18 -7.92
N GLU A 96 2.03 -9.38 -8.44
CA GLU A 96 2.38 -10.56 -7.65
C GLU A 96 3.80 -10.45 -7.08
N GLU A 97 4.75 -10.09 -7.91
CA GLU A 97 6.14 -9.96 -7.49
C GLU A 97 6.34 -8.75 -6.57
N PHE A 98 5.67 -7.65 -6.88
CA PHE A 98 5.71 -6.46 -6.02
C PHE A 98 5.24 -6.82 -4.60
N ASP A 99 4.10 -7.50 -4.50
CA ASP A 99 3.55 -7.91 -3.21
C ASP A 99 4.51 -8.83 -2.46
N ARG A 100 5.11 -9.78 -3.16
CA ARG A 100 6.08 -10.71 -2.56
C ARG A 100 7.28 -9.95 -1.98
N LEU A 101 7.76 -8.96 -2.72
CA LEU A 101 8.90 -8.15 -2.28
C LEU A 101 8.57 -7.29 -1.06
N VAL A 102 7.37 -6.72 -1.02
CA VAL A 102 6.93 -5.94 0.14
C VAL A 102 6.83 -6.85 1.37
N GLU A 103 6.19 -8.00 1.22
CA GLU A 103 5.99 -8.93 2.33
C GLU A 103 7.31 -9.47 2.87
N THR A 104 8.17 -9.95 1.97
CA THR A 104 9.47 -10.48 2.35
C THR A 104 10.37 -9.41 2.95
N GLY A 105 10.42 -8.25 2.31
CA GLY A 105 11.24 -7.14 2.79
C GLY A 105 10.80 -6.62 4.14
N TYR A 106 9.50 -6.56 4.38
CA TYR A 106 8.99 -6.13 5.68
C TYR A 106 9.32 -7.15 6.78
N ARG A 107 9.22 -8.44 6.45
CA ARG A 107 9.59 -9.50 7.40
C ARG A 107 11.08 -9.39 7.78
N GLU A 108 11.93 -9.16 6.80
CA GLU A 108 13.37 -8.96 7.04
C GLU A 108 13.62 -7.70 7.87
N TRP A 109 12.91 -6.63 7.57
CA TRP A 109 13.04 -5.38 8.33
C TRP A 109 12.67 -5.60 9.80
N LYS A 110 11.58 -6.33 10.04
CA LYS A 110 11.13 -6.64 11.42
C LYS A 110 12.20 -7.42 12.18
N LEU A 111 12.83 -8.39 11.55
CA LEU A 111 13.87 -9.19 12.19
C LEU A 111 15.08 -8.35 12.56
N LYS A 112 15.47 -7.41 11.69
CA LYS A 112 16.63 -6.54 11.93
C LYS A 112 16.35 -5.47 12.99
N ASN A 113 15.10 -5.06 13.15
CA ASN A 113 14.71 -3.97 14.06
C ASN A 113 14.03 -4.47 15.31
N ARG A 114 14.13 -5.76 15.57
CA ARG A 114 13.57 -6.40 16.74
C ARG A 114 14.41 -6.10 17.97
N GLN A 115 13.75 -5.77 19.06
CA GLN A 115 14.40 -5.52 20.34
C GLN A 115 14.24 -6.72 21.28
#